data_6ea3c2783ecd9020a4f5bd80c31339f9
#
_entry.id   6ea3c2783ecd9020a4f5bd80c31339f9
#
_cell.length_a   1.000
_cell.length_b   1.000
_cell.length_c   1.000
_cell.angle_alpha   90.00
_cell.angle_beta   90.00
_cell.angle_gamma   90.00
#
_symmetry.space_group_name_H-M   'P 1'
#
loop_
_entity.id
_entity.type
_entity.pdbx_description
1 polymer ?
#
loop_
_entity_poly.entity_id
_entity_poly.type
_entity_poly.pdbx_seq_one_letter_code
_entity_poly.pdbx_strand_id
1 'polypeptide(L)'
;MHRSINSILPWNLLFFVSALVLLGCATAQYTTRTNNLSASPSPAATIAQEESGAINRPTSKPYAGELSIFEDPKRDEKLQPNRIMDILGVKQGSNVADIGAGSGWFTVRAARRVGNGGIVYAVDINREYLDYIEKRSKRERLINIRVILGKEDDPLLPQKGVDALLLLKTYHEIAQPIRLLKRTRAAMNAEALLGIIDRNGKGDDHGVDKEVVIKEAERAGFMLVNQYDFVKPDNVDYFLVFRAAR
;
A
#
# COMPACT_ATOMS: atom_id res chain seq x y z
N MET A 1 -26.90 39.52 -52.50
CA MET A 1 -26.92 39.35 -53.97
C MET A 1 -26.74 37.87 -54.26
N HIS A 2 -27.78 37.36 -54.86
CA HIS A 2 -27.92 36.29 -55.83
C HIS A 2 -27.46 34.87 -55.42
N ARG A 3 -28.41 34.05 -55.19
CA ARG A 3 -29.25 33.16 -56.06
C ARG A 3 -28.47 31.94 -56.44
N SER A 4 -28.91 30.76 -56.06
CA SER A 4 -30.12 30.05 -56.55
C SER A 4 -29.66 28.98 -57.54
N ILE A 5 -30.00 27.82 -57.49
CA ILE A 5 -31.22 27.05 -57.72
C ILE A 5 -30.87 25.70 -58.41
N ASN A 6 -31.53 24.67 -57.95
CA ASN A 6 -32.20 23.57 -58.68
C ASN A 6 -31.33 22.54 -59.43
N SER A 7 -31.63 21.38 -59.38
CA SER A 7 -32.81 20.47 -59.32
C SER A 7 -32.57 19.36 -60.33
N ILE A 8 -33.13 18.26 -60.08
CA ILE A 8 -34.03 17.39 -60.83
C ILE A 8 -33.53 15.93 -60.94
N LEU A 9 -34.32 15.08 -60.30
CA LEU A 9 -34.62 13.69 -60.69
C LEU A 9 -35.29 13.63 -62.09
N PRO A 10 -35.64 12.49 -62.66
CA PRO A 10 -35.57 11.05 -62.31
C PRO A 10 -35.19 10.14 -63.52
N TRP A 11 -35.24 8.85 -63.40
CA TRP A 11 -36.04 7.90 -64.17
C TRP A 11 -35.70 6.43 -63.91
N ASN A 12 -36.79 5.78 -63.51
CA ASN A 12 -37.16 4.36 -63.62
C ASN A 12 -36.61 3.57 -64.80
N LEU A 13 -36.32 2.28 -64.62
CA LEU A 13 -37.04 1.13 -65.22
C LEU A 13 -36.37 -0.18 -64.86
N LEU A 14 -37.01 -1.01 -64.04
CA LEU A 14 -37.73 -2.24 -64.44
C LEU A 14 -36.89 -3.50 -64.81
N PHE A 15 -37.16 -4.53 -64.00
CA PHE A 15 -37.22 -5.98 -64.25
C PHE A 15 -35.91 -6.74 -64.46
N PHE A 16 -35.59 -7.67 -63.56
CA PHE A 16 -35.71 -9.10 -63.81
C PHE A 16 -35.69 -9.92 -62.52
N VAL A 17 -36.68 -10.72 -62.34
CA VAL A 17 -36.84 -11.76 -61.34
C VAL A 17 -35.94 -12.94 -61.74
N SER A 18 -35.08 -13.37 -60.86
CA SER A 18 -34.54 -14.72 -60.88
C SER A 18 -34.34 -15.21 -59.48
N ALA A 19 -35.23 -16.08 -59.06
CA ALA A 19 -35.15 -16.84 -57.83
C ALA A 19 -34.00 -17.85 -57.94
N LEU A 20 -33.01 -17.66 -57.12
CA LEU A 20 -32.01 -18.70 -56.86
C LEU A 20 -32.10 -19.07 -55.36
N VAL A 21 -32.69 -20.24 -55.11
CA VAL A 21 -32.67 -20.88 -53.82
C VAL A 21 -31.27 -21.37 -53.57
N LEU A 22 -30.56 -20.70 -52.67
CA LEU A 22 -29.30 -21.22 -52.08
C LEU A 22 -29.59 -21.60 -50.66
N LEU A 23 -29.47 -22.89 -50.36
CA LEU A 23 -29.41 -23.45 -49.04
C LEU A 23 -28.24 -22.77 -48.27
N GLY A 24 -28.57 -21.86 -47.40
CA GLY A 24 -27.62 -21.28 -46.45
C GLY A 24 -27.41 -22.26 -45.28
N CYS A 25 -26.26 -22.92 -45.29
CA CYS A 25 -25.75 -23.58 -44.08
C CYS A 25 -25.54 -22.52 -43.01
N ALA A 26 -26.41 -22.46 -42.01
CA ALA A 26 -26.21 -21.66 -40.84
C ALA A 26 -25.12 -22.28 -39.98
N THR A 27 -23.88 -21.82 -40.12
CA THR A 27 -22.84 -22.07 -39.13
C THR A 27 -23.16 -21.27 -37.88
N ALA A 28 -23.72 -21.97 -36.91
CA ALA A 28 -23.84 -21.43 -35.55
C ALA A 28 -22.40 -21.16 -35.01
N GLN A 29 -22.02 -19.90 -34.99
CA GLN A 29 -20.85 -19.48 -34.25
C GLN A 29 -21.16 -19.64 -32.74
N TYR A 30 -20.71 -20.76 -32.19
CA TYR A 30 -20.60 -20.91 -30.74
C TYR A 30 -19.56 -19.93 -30.23
N THR A 31 -19.98 -18.76 -29.80
CA THR A 31 -19.17 -17.91 -28.94
C THR A 31 -19.05 -18.63 -27.59
N THR A 32 -17.95 -19.35 -27.42
CA THR A 32 -17.54 -19.82 -26.11
C THR A 32 -17.26 -18.58 -25.24
N ARG A 33 -18.27 -18.18 -24.49
CA ARG A 33 -18.10 -17.28 -23.36
C ARG A 33 -17.25 -18.03 -22.34
N THR A 34 -15.95 -17.84 -22.36
CA THR A 34 -15.08 -18.25 -21.27
C THR A 34 -15.51 -17.44 -20.05
N ASN A 35 -16.39 -18.00 -19.22
CA ASN A 35 -16.57 -17.53 -17.88
C ASN A 35 -15.23 -17.75 -17.16
N ASN A 36 -14.44 -16.69 -17.04
CA ASN A 36 -13.38 -16.62 -16.05
C ASN A 36 -14.05 -16.56 -14.66
N LEU A 37 -14.59 -17.68 -14.22
CA LEU A 37 -14.77 -17.94 -12.83
C LEU A 37 -13.37 -18.03 -12.25
N SER A 38 -12.94 -16.99 -11.55
CA SER A 38 -11.77 -17.05 -10.71
C SER A 38 -11.99 -18.24 -9.75
N ALA A 39 -11.35 -19.37 -10.05
CA ALA A 39 -11.44 -20.55 -9.22
C ALA A 39 -10.94 -20.16 -7.82
N SER A 40 -11.76 -20.35 -6.81
CA SER A 40 -11.32 -20.23 -5.42
C SER A 40 -10.10 -21.14 -5.23
N PRO A 41 -9.03 -20.65 -4.58
CA PRO A 41 -7.82 -21.45 -4.39
C PRO A 41 -8.17 -22.73 -3.65
N SER A 42 -7.51 -23.83 -4.04
CA SER A 42 -7.62 -25.11 -3.32
C SER A 42 -7.23 -24.94 -1.84
N PRO A 43 -7.88 -25.63 -0.91
CA PRO A 43 -7.51 -25.59 0.51
C PRO A 43 -6.01 -25.83 0.76
N ALA A 44 -5.38 -26.71 -0.01
CA ALA A 44 -3.93 -26.96 0.07
C ALA A 44 -3.10 -25.73 -0.37
N ALA A 45 -3.54 -25.00 -1.41
CA ALA A 45 -2.89 -23.77 -1.85
C ALA A 45 -3.05 -22.66 -0.80
N THR A 46 -4.21 -22.59 -0.16
CA THR A 46 -4.46 -21.65 0.94
C THR A 46 -3.55 -21.93 2.14
N ILE A 47 -3.41 -23.19 2.55
CA ILE A 47 -2.52 -23.57 3.66
C ILE A 47 -1.06 -23.25 3.34
N ALA A 48 -0.57 -23.60 2.15
CA ALA A 48 0.80 -23.29 1.73
C ALA A 48 1.06 -21.78 1.67
N GLN A 49 0.07 -21.00 1.25
CA GLN A 49 0.15 -19.55 1.21
C GLN A 49 0.12 -18.94 2.62
N GLU A 50 -0.64 -19.53 3.54
CA GLU A 50 -0.64 -19.15 4.95
C GLU A 50 0.71 -19.41 5.63
N GLU A 51 1.35 -20.54 5.35
CA GLU A 51 2.69 -20.85 5.84
C GLU A 51 3.77 -19.94 5.23
N SER A 52 3.65 -19.61 3.95
CA SER A 52 4.60 -18.71 3.27
C SER A 52 4.47 -17.26 3.71
N GLY A 53 3.32 -16.85 4.26
CA GLY A 53 3.00 -15.46 4.58
C GLY A 53 2.66 -14.60 3.36
N ALA A 54 2.60 -15.20 2.16
CA ALA A 54 2.15 -14.52 0.96
C ALA A 54 0.63 -14.30 1.00
N ILE A 55 0.19 -13.26 0.31
CA ILE A 55 -1.23 -12.94 0.16
C ILE A 55 -1.75 -13.39 -1.21
N ASN A 56 -3.07 -13.49 -1.33
CA ASN A 56 -3.75 -13.81 -2.59
C ASN A 56 -4.65 -12.68 -3.10
N ARG A 57 -4.41 -11.46 -2.64
CA ARG A 57 -5.01 -10.23 -3.15
C ARG A 57 -4.01 -9.46 -4.01
N PRO A 58 -4.46 -8.57 -4.93
CA PRO A 58 -3.57 -7.65 -5.60
C PRO A 58 -2.82 -6.75 -4.61
N THR A 59 -1.61 -6.34 -4.96
CA THR A 59 -0.84 -5.31 -4.27
C THR A 59 -0.52 -4.20 -5.24
N SER A 60 -0.44 -2.96 -4.73
CA SER A 60 0.13 -1.87 -5.50
C SER A 60 1.63 -2.13 -5.71
N LYS A 61 2.15 -1.66 -6.83
CA LYS A 61 3.61 -1.69 -7.05
C LYS A 61 4.28 -0.69 -6.12
N PRO A 62 5.44 -1.02 -5.54
CA PRO A 62 6.22 -0.07 -4.77
C PRO A 62 6.44 1.23 -5.56
N TYR A 63 6.24 2.35 -4.89
CA TYR A 63 6.44 3.65 -5.51
C TYR A 63 7.91 3.84 -5.90
N ALA A 64 8.16 4.31 -7.12
CA ALA A 64 9.49 4.54 -7.65
C ALA A 64 9.63 5.94 -8.29
N GLY A 65 8.78 6.89 -7.91
CA GLY A 65 8.74 8.24 -8.45
C GLY A 65 9.44 9.28 -7.58
N GLU A 66 9.20 10.55 -7.89
CA GLU A 66 9.79 11.70 -7.21
C GLU A 66 9.36 11.80 -5.75
N LEU A 67 10.34 11.83 -4.83
CA LEU A 67 10.11 11.90 -3.38
C LEU A 67 9.47 13.21 -2.91
N SER A 68 9.50 14.25 -3.74
CA SER A 68 8.87 15.55 -3.45
C SER A 68 7.37 15.46 -3.18
N ILE A 69 6.69 14.46 -3.73
CA ILE A 69 5.24 14.25 -3.46
C ILE A 69 4.96 13.95 -1.99
N PHE A 70 5.95 13.42 -1.26
CA PHE A 70 5.82 13.12 0.17
C PHE A 70 6.12 14.31 1.07
N GLU A 71 6.55 15.45 0.49
CA GLU A 71 6.93 16.66 1.21
C GLU A 71 5.86 17.78 1.13
N ASP A 72 4.60 17.44 0.81
CA ASP A 72 3.48 18.41 0.82
C ASP A 72 3.44 19.10 2.20
N PRO A 73 3.51 20.44 2.26
CA PRO A 73 3.44 21.20 3.51
C PRO A 73 2.18 20.91 4.35
N LYS A 74 1.07 20.54 3.69
CA LYS A 74 -0.18 20.16 4.36
C LYS A 74 -0.18 18.74 4.92
N ARG A 75 0.87 17.96 4.69
CA ARG A 75 0.95 16.58 5.16
C ARG A 75 0.98 16.49 6.69
N ASP A 76 1.63 17.45 7.34
CA ASP A 76 1.67 17.54 8.81
C ASP A 76 0.29 17.81 9.41
N GLU A 77 -0.50 18.67 8.78
CA GLU A 77 -1.88 18.97 9.19
C GLU A 77 -2.78 17.72 9.00
N LYS A 78 -2.66 17.05 7.85
CA LYS A 78 -3.47 15.87 7.51
C LYS A 78 -3.15 14.67 8.38
N LEU A 79 -1.88 14.39 8.63
CA LEU A 79 -1.42 13.19 9.33
C LEU A 79 -1.18 13.40 10.83
N GLN A 80 -1.03 14.64 11.30
CA GLN A 80 -0.80 14.96 12.71
C GLN A 80 0.34 14.13 13.35
N PRO A 81 1.59 14.22 12.85
CA PRO A 81 2.68 13.31 13.23
C PRO A 81 2.97 13.30 14.74
N ASN A 82 2.79 14.43 15.42
CA ASN A 82 2.94 14.48 16.88
C ASN A 82 1.90 13.59 17.58
N ARG A 83 0.64 13.64 17.13
CA ARG A 83 -0.42 12.78 17.69
C ARG A 83 -0.19 11.30 17.42
N ILE A 84 0.31 10.95 16.22
CA ILE A 84 0.73 9.58 15.90
C ILE A 84 1.81 9.13 16.88
N MET A 85 2.86 9.94 17.08
CA MET A 85 3.95 9.63 18.01
C MET A 85 3.48 9.51 19.46
N ASP A 86 2.56 10.37 19.92
CA ASP A 86 1.98 10.30 21.27
C ASP A 86 1.20 8.99 21.46
N ILE A 87 0.39 8.59 20.50
CA ILE A 87 -0.37 7.32 20.52
C ILE A 87 0.56 6.11 20.54
N LEU A 88 1.66 6.15 19.80
CA LEU A 88 2.66 5.08 19.77
C LEU A 88 3.62 5.11 20.98
N GLY A 89 3.48 6.05 21.88
CA GLY A 89 4.32 6.18 23.07
C GLY A 89 5.75 6.66 22.78
N VAL A 90 5.97 7.31 21.64
CA VAL A 90 7.29 7.83 21.24
C VAL A 90 7.64 9.04 22.09
N LYS A 91 8.73 8.92 22.83
CA LYS A 91 9.25 9.94 23.75
C LYS A 91 10.75 10.10 23.58
N GLN A 92 11.33 11.05 24.28
CA GLN A 92 12.78 11.21 24.34
C GLN A 92 13.48 9.91 24.75
N GLY A 93 14.50 9.50 24.03
CA GLY A 93 15.23 8.26 24.24
C GLY A 93 14.61 7.01 23.63
N SER A 94 13.42 7.08 23.03
CA SER A 94 12.81 5.92 22.33
C SER A 94 13.58 5.52 21.09
N ASN A 95 13.62 4.22 20.82
CA ASN A 95 14.04 3.68 19.52
C ASN A 95 12.78 3.44 18.66
N VAL A 96 12.76 4.02 17.48
CA VAL A 96 11.60 4.00 16.57
C VAL A 96 11.99 3.39 15.23
N ALA A 97 11.12 2.60 14.62
CA ALA A 97 11.28 2.13 13.25
C ALA A 97 10.20 2.74 12.34
N ASP A 98 10.65 3.29 11.21
CA ASP A 98 9.84 3.78 10.10
C ASP A 98 10.04 2.81 8.93
N ILE A 99 9.04 1.94 8.69
CA ILE A 99 9.12 0.86 7.69
C ILE A 99 8.40 1.30 6.42
N GLY A 100 9.12 1.35 5.30
CA GLY A 100 8.72 2.03 4.08
C GLY A 100 8.91 3.54 4.24
N ALA A 101 10.11 3.95 4.64
CA ALA A 101 10.42 5.32 5.05
C ALA A 101 10.32 6.35 3.92
N GLY A 102 10.44 5.94 2.64
CA GLY A 102 10.31 6.80 1.47
C GLY A 102 11.23 8.02 1.51
N SER A 103 10.65 9.21 1.56
CA SER A 103 11.41 10.47 1.71
C SER A 103 11.99 10.72 3.11
N GLY A 104 11.66 9.86 4.08
CA GLY A 104 11.99 10.09 5.49
C GLY A 104 11.14 11.16 6.17
N TRP A 105 9.94 11.43 5.62
CA TRP A 105 9.05 12.45 6.17
C TRP A 105 8.72 12.20 7.65
N PHE A 106 8.36 10.96 8.01
CA PHE A 106 8.13 10.60 9.41
C PHE A 106 9.45 10.41 10.16
N THR A 107 10.45 9.80 9.53
CA THR A 107 11.79 9.56 10.10
C THR A 107 12.38 10.80 10.76
N VAL A 108 12.42 11.95 10.06
CA VAL A 108 13.05 13.17 10.60
C VAL A 108 12.25 13.77 11.76
N ARG A 109 10.93 13.61 11.77
CA ARG A 109 10.06 14.06 12.87
C ARG A 109 10.26 13.20 14.11
N ALA A 110 10.32 11.89 13.92
CA ALA A 110 10.63 10.95 14.99
C ALA A 110 12.04 11.20 15.56
N ALA A 111 13.04 11.45 14.69
CA ALA A 111 14.41 11.72 15.13
C ALA A 111 14.51 12.97 16.01
N ARG A 112 13.76 14.03 15.69
CA ARG A 112 13.67 15.21 16.55
C ARG A 112 12.97 14.93 17.87
N ARG A 113 11.90 14.11 17.86
CA ARG A 113 11.14 13.74 19.04
C ARG A 113 11.97 12.91 20.01
N VAL A 114 12.69 11.90 19.52
CA VAL A 114 13.47 10.99 20.39
C VAL A 114 14.79 11.61 20.86
N GLY A 115 15.31 12.62 20.14
CA GLY A 115 16.55 13.30 20.47
C GLY A 115 17.77 12.37 20.42
N ASN A 116 18.90 12.86 20.94
CA ASN A 116 20.18 12.15 20.84
C ASN A 116 20.26 10.87 21.69
N GLY A 117 19.32 10.65 22.60
CA GLY A 117 19.25 9.44 23.44
C GLY A 117 18.49 8.28 22.78
N GLY A 118 17.80 8.52 21.67
CA GLY A 118 17.06 7.50 20.93
C GLY A 118 17.59 7.32 19.50
N ILE A 119 17.14 6.27 18.83
CA ILE A 119 17.52 5.94 17.45
C ILE A 119 16.26 5.83 16.60
N VAL A 120 16.30 6.36 15.37
CA VAL A 120 15.27 6.10 14.37
C VAL A 120 15.85 5.24 13.26
N TYR A 121 15.29 4.06 13.10
CA TYR A 121 15.60 3.14 12.01
C TYR A 121 14.68 3.46 10.83
N ALA A 122 15.25 4.03 9.77
CA ALA A 122 14.56 4.26 8.50
C ALA A 122 14.77 3.04 7.60
N VAL A 123 13.75 2.26 7.40
CA VAL A 123 13.78 1.01 6.62
C VAL A 123 13.08 1.23 5.30
N ASP A 124 13.75 0.90 4.20
CA ASP A 124 13.16 0.88 2.87
C ASP A 124 13.80 -0.21 2.02
N ILE A 125 13.12 -0.69 0.98
CA ILE A 125 13.66 -1.65 0.00
C ILE A 125 14.37 -0.93 -1.15
N ASN A 126 14.16 0.37 -1.30
CA ASN A 126 14.76 1.21 -2.31
C ASN A 126 16.02 1.92 -1.78
N ARG A 127 17.19 1.55 -2.31
CA ARG A 127 18.48 2.15 -1.93
C ARG A 127 18.54 3.65 -2.16
N GLU A 128 17.96 4.16 -3.26
CA GLU A 128 17.98 5.58 -3.59
C GLU A 128 17.20 6.42 -2.56
N TYR A 129 16.13 5.87 -1.99
CA TYR A 129 15.37 6.53 -0.92
C TYR A 129 16.18 6.62 0.36
N LEU A 130 16.90 5.56 0.68
CA LEU A 130 17.80 5.56 1.85
C LEU A 130 18.95 6.56 1.69
N ASP A 131 19.55 6.64 0.49
CA ASP A 131 20.57 7.63 0.19
C ASP A 131 20.03 9.08 0.30
N TYR A 132 18.77 9.27 -0.10
CA TYR A 132 18.09 10.56 0.10
C TYR A 132 17.92 10.88 1.59
N ILE A 133 17.46 9.91 2.40
CA ILE A 133 17.32 10.07 3.86
C ILE A 133 18.68 10.39 4.51
N GLU A 134 19.75 9.72 4.12
CA GLU A 134 21.10 10.01 4.63
C GLU A 134 21.53 11.44 4.31
N LYS A 135 21.33 11.90 3.08
CA LYS A 135 21.61 13.29 2.68
C LYS A 135 20.76 14.27 3.47
N ARG A 136 19.48 13.94 3.66
CA ARG A 136 18.53 14.74 4.44
C ARG A 136 18.95 14.83 5.90
N SER A 137 19.31 13.72 6.55
CA SER A 137 19.75 13.68 7.94
C SER A 137 20.97 14.57 8.18
N LYS A 138 21.96 14.53 7.27
CA LYS A 138 23.16 15.40 7.33
C LYS A 138 22.78 16.88 7.19
N ARG A 139 21.95 17.23 6.21
CA ARG A 139 21.44 18.60 6.00
C ARG A 139 20.69 19.14 7.22
N GLU A 140 19.89 18.30 7.86
CA GLU A 140 19.06 18.65 9.02
C GLU A 140 19.78 18.43 10.37
N ARG A 141 21.06 18.01 10.33
CA ARG A 141 21.92 17.75 11.51
C ARG A 141 21.29 16.73 12.49
N LEU A 142 20.65 15.70 11.95
CA LEU A 142 20.08 14.60 12.72
C LEU A 142 21.07 13.43 12.73
N ILE A 143 21.70 13.19 13.87
CA ILE A 143 22.76 12.17 14.02
C ILE A 143 22.23 10.81 14.49
N ASN A 144 20.95 10.74 14.82
CA ASN A 144 20.28 9.61 15.44
C ASN A 144 19.39 8.82 14.46
N ILE A 145 19.57 9.00 13.15
CA ILE A 145 18.92 8.21 12.11
C ILE A 145 19.88 7.12 11.62
N ARG A 146 19.39 5.90 11.48
CA ARG A 146 20.08 4.77 10.88
C ARG A 146 19.23 4.22 9.74
N VAL A 147 19.78 4.22 8.53
CA VAL A 147 19.11 3.64 7.37
C VAL A 147 19.36 2.14 7.28
N ILE A 148 18.35 1.38 6.90
CA ILE A 148 18.42 -0.07 6.72
C ILE A 148 17.81 -0.43 5.36
N LEU A 149 18.60 -1.06 4.49
CA LEU A 149 18.08 -1.67 3.27
C LEU A 149 17.38 -2.97 3.66
N GLY A 150 16.07 -2.89 3.82
CA GLY A 150 15.21 -4.03 4.13
C GLY A 150 15.02 -4.97 2.95
N LYS A 151 14.25 -6.02 3.18
CA LYS A 151 13.75 -6.94 2.16
C LYS A 151 12.22 -6.84 2.13
N GLU A 152 11.61 -7.34 1.05
CA GLU A 152 10.16 -7.35 0.90
C GLU A 152 9.42 -8.04 2.06
N ASP A 153 10.08 -8.97 2.73
CA ASP A 153 9.53 -9.80 3.81
C ASP A 153 10.27 -9.68 5.16
N ASP A 154 11.32 -8.84 5.22
CA ASP A 154 12.13 -8.69 6.43
C ASP A 154 12.68 -7.25 6.53
N PRO A 155 12.31 -6.48 7.57
CA PRO A 155 12.83 -5.13 7.77
C PRO A 155 14.28 -5.10 8.27
N LEU A 156 14.89 -6.24 8.57
CA LEU A 156 16.25 -6.41 9.08
C LEU A 156 16.56 -5.54 10.32
N LEU A 157 15.56 -5.27 11.13
CA LEU A 157 15.67 -4.54 12.38
C LEU A 157 16.46 -5.34 13.44
N PRO A 158 17.14 -4.66 14.39
CA PRO A 158 17.76 -5.35 15.51
C PRO A 158 16.70 -6.08 16.34
N GLN A 159 17.05 -7.28 16.83
CA GLN A 159 16.14 -8.05 17.69
C GLN A 159 16.02 -7.38 19.07
N LYS A 160 14.79 -7.19 19.54
CA LYS A 160 14.48 -6.61 20.85
C LYS A 160 15.21 -5.29 21.10
N GLY A 161 14.66 -4.23 20.63
CA GLY A 161 15.28 -2.91 20.82
C GLY A 161 14.46 -1.75 20.31
N VAL A 162 13.29 -2.03 19.74
CA VAL A 162 12.42 -1.01 19.14
C VAL A 162 11.20 -0.79 20.03
N ASP A 163 10.93 0.46 20.39
CA ASP A 163 9.87 0.88 21.32
C ASP A 163 8.58 1.25 20.57
N ALA A 164 8.69 1.70 19.32
CA ALA A 164 7.55 2.03 18.48
C ALA A 164 7.88 1.80 17.01
N LEU A 165 6.91 1.35 16.24
CA LEU A 165 7.07 1.08 14.82
C LEU A 165 5.89 1.69 14.05
N LEU A 166 6.17 2.19 12.85
CA LEU A 166 5.16 2.72 11.96
C LEU A 166 5.36 2.17 10.54
N LEU A 167 4.26 1.73 9.93
CA LEU A 167 4.11 1.59 8.48
C LEU A 167 3.13 2.67 8.02
N LEU A 168 3.62 3.62 7.22
CA LEU A 168 2.83 4.77 6.76
C LEU A 168 2.66 4.72 5.26
N LYS A 169 1.46 4.36 4.80
CA LYS A 169 1.13 4.27 3.37
C LYS A 169 2.04 3.31 2.59
N THR A 170 2.33 2.16 3.20
CA THR A 170 3.25 1.15 2.65
C THR A 170 2.62 -0.25 2.67
N TYR A 171 1.69 -0.51 3.59
CA TYR A 171 1.17 -1.86 3.81
C TYR A 171 0.48 -2.46 2.58
N HIS A 172 -0.17 -1.64 1.76
CA HIS A 172 -0.83 -2.07 0.51
C HIS A 172 0.16 -2.55 -0.58
N GLU A 173 1.46 -2.30 -0.43
CA GLU A 173 2.50 -2.75 -1.35
C GLU A 173 3.11 -4.12 -0.94
N ILE A 174 2.83 -4.59 0.29
CA ILE A 174 3.50 -5.76 0.85
C ILE A 174 2.85 -7.06 0.37
N ALA A 175 3.60 -7.88 -0.33
CA ALA A 175 3.16 -9.19 -0.83
C ALA A 175 3.24 -10.31 0.21
N GLN A 176 4.09 -10.17 1.24
CA GLN A 176 4.28 -11.15 2.30
C GLN A 176 4.06 -10.54 3.71
N PRO A 177 2.87 -9.96 3.98
CA PRO A 177 2.64 -9.15 5.16
C PRO A 177 2.79 -9.91 6.47
N ILE A 178 2.35 -11.15 6.54
CA ILE A 178 2.45 -11.97 7.76
C ILE A 178 3.92 -12.25 8.11
N ARG A 179 4.74 -12.46 7.09
CA ARG A 179 6.16 -12.73 7.27
C ARG A 179 6.90 -11.48 7.73
N LEU A 180 6.66 -10.35 7.05
CA LEU A 180 7.18 -9.04 7.46
C LEU A 180 6.77 -8.71 8.90
N LEU A 181 5.50 -8.88 9.25
CA LEU A 181 4.98 -8.58 10.58
C LEU A 181 5.58 -9.50 11.65
N LYS A 182 5.77 -10.79 11.38
CA LYS A 182 6.48 -11.70 12.31
C LYS A 182 7.91 -11.24 12.57
N ARG A 183 8.65 -10.80 11.53
CA ARG A 183 9.99 -10.24 11.66
C ARG A 183 9.99 -8.91 12.42
N THR A 184 9.03 -8.05 12.10
CA THR A 184 8.79 -6.80 12.82
C THR A 184 8.55 -7.04 14.30
N ARG A 185 7.70 -8.03 14.64
CA ARG A 185 7.41 -8.40 16.04
C ARG A 185 8.67 -8.84 16.79
N ALA A 186 9.59 -9.55 16.16
CA ALA A 186 10.84 -10.00 16.78
C ALA A 186 11.77 -8.83 17.18
N ALA A 187 11.62 -7.66 16.54
CA ALA A 187 12.37 -6.45 16.86
C ALA A 187 11.77 -5.64 18.01
N MET A 188 10.52 -5.89 18.37
CA MET A 188 9.77 -5.11 19.37
C MET A 188 10.19 -5.41 20.79
N ASN A 189 10.28 -4.35 21.60
CA ASN A 189 10.27 -4.47 23.06
C ASN A 189 8.89 -4.93 23.57
N ALA A 190 8.81 -5.40 24.80
CA ALA A 190 7.59 -6.01 25.35
C ALA A 190 6.36 -5.09 25.32
N GLU A 191 6.55 -3.80 25.54
CA GLU A 191 5.46 -2.80 25.57
C GLU A 191 5.38 -1.97 24.27
N ALA A 192 6.16 -2.34 23.26
CA ALA A 192 6.20 -1.62 22.00
C ALA A 192 4.85 -1.67 21.26
N LEU A 193 4.54 -0.60 20.55
CA LEU A 193 3.36 -0.50 19.71
C LEU A 193 3.76 -0.43 18.23
N LEU A 194 2.96 -1.10 17.41
CA LEU A 194 3.02 -1.04 15.97
C LEU A 194 1.84 -0.23 15.45
N GLY A 195 2.13 0.83 14.70
CA GLY A 195 1.15 1.61 13.95
C GLY A 195 1.13 1.21 12.48
N ILE A 196 -0.06 1.06 11.93
CA ILE A 196 -0.26 0.91 10.48
C ILE A 196 -1.25 1.97 10.04
N ILE A 197 -0.79 2.89 9.19
CA ILE A 197 -1.62 3.92 8.56
C ILE A 197 -1.69 3.60 7.08
N ASP A 198 -2.90 3.35 6.60
CA ASP A 198 -3.12 3.11 5.19
C ASP A 198 -4.52 3.58 4.77
N ARG A 199 -4.86 3.36 3.53
CA ARG A 199 -6.14 3.70 2.94
C ARG A 199 -6.97 2.43 2.76
N ASN A 200 -8.29 2.49 3.04
CA ASN A 200 -9.18 1.41 2.63
C ASN A 200 -9.16 1.25 1.11
N GLY A 201 -9.01 0.03 0.64
CA GLY A 201 -8.91 -0.29 -0.77
C GLY A 201 -8.84 -1.78 -1.04
N LYS A 202 -8.60 -2.14 -2.30
CA LYS A 202 -8.61 -3.53 -2.78
C LYS A 202 -7.21 -4.14 -2.95
N GLY A 203 -6.15 -3.35 -2.71
CA GLY A 203 -4.76 -3.77 -2.83
C GLY A 203 -4.05 -3.14 -4.04
N ASP A 204 -4.67 -3.07 -5.21
CA ASP A 204 -4.11 -2.50 -6.44
C ASP A 204 -4.41 -1.01 -6.65
N ASP A 205 -5.17 -0.41 -5.75
CA ASP A 205 -5.63 0.99 -5.77
C ASP A 205 -4.95 1.88 -4.71
N HIS A 206 -3.71 1.54 -4.33
CA HIS A 206 -2.94 2.18 -3.27
C HIS A 206 -3.64 2.19 -1.91
N GLY A 207 -4.38 1.13 -1.64
CA GLY A 207 -5.07 0.93 -0.38
C GLY A 207 -5.31 -0.55 -0.10
N VAL A 208 -5.62 -0.87 1.15
CA VAL A 208 -6.01 -2.22 1.59
C VAL A 208 -7.10 -2.10 2.65
N ASP A 209 -8.09 -2.97 2.58
CA ASP A 209 -9.16 -3.00 3.56
C ASP A 209 -8.62 -3.23 4.98
N LYS A 210 -9.06 -2.41 5.92
CA LYS A 210 -8.56 -2.46 7.31
C LYS A 210 -8.82 -3.81 8.00
N GLU A 211 -9.92 -4.49 7.67
CA GLU A 211 -10.25 -5.80 8.23
C GLU A 211 -9.29 -6.88 7.73
N VAL A 212 -8.77 -6.73 6.51
CA VAL A 212 -7.71 -7.58 5.97
C VAL A 212 -6.42 -7.37 6.77
N VAL A 213 -6.03 -6.11 7.00
CA VAL A 213 -4.83 -5.77 7.79
C VAL A 213 -4.91 -6.32 9.21
N ILE A 214 -6.07 -6.19 9.86
CA ILE A 214 -6.29 -6.71 11.21
C ILE A 214 -6.08 -8.22 11.25
N LYS A 215 -6.72 -8.96 10.34
CA LYS A 215 -6.59 -10.43 10.26
C LYS A 215 -5.16 -10.88 9.97
N GLU A 216 -4.45 -10.20 9.09
CA GLU A 216 -3.05 -10.50 8.78
C GLU A 216 -2.14 -10.22 9.99
N ALA A 217 -2.38 -9.13 10.71
CA ALA A 217 -1.65 -8.81 11.94
C ALA A 217 -1.91 -9.84 13.06
N GLU A 218 -3.16 -10.28 13.24
CA GLU A 218 -3.52 -11.34 14.19
C GLU A 218 -2.80 -12.66 13.87
N ARG A 219 -2.76 -13.06 12.59
CA ARG A 219 -2.01 -14.24 12.12
C ARG A 219 -0.51 -14.10 12.33
N ALA A 220 0.02 -12.89 12.35
CA ALA A 220 1.42 -12.61 12.68
C ALA A 220 1.70 -12.55 14.19
N GLY A 221 0.68 -12.75 15.04
CA GLY A 221 0.80 -12.74 16.49
C GLY A 221 0.70 -11.35 17.10
N PHE A 222 -0.06 -10.46 16.47
CA PHE A 222 -0.42 -9.15 17.03
C PHE A 222 -1.86 -9.16 17.55
N MET A 223 -2.18 -8.18 18.36
CA MET A 223 -3.52 -7.89 18.87
C MET A 223 -3.82 -6.42 18.59
N LEU A 224 -4.98 -6.13 18.01
CA LEU A 224 -5.44 -4.76 17.83
C LEU A 224 -5.70 -4.12 19.20
N VAL A 225 -5.12 -2.95 19.43
CA VAL A 225 -5.30 -2.16 20.66
C VAL A 225 -6.30 -1.04 20.43
N ASN A 226 -6.18 -0.34 19.29
CA ASN A 226 -7.05 0.78 18.97
C ASN A 226 -7.07 1.06 17.47
N GLN A 227 -8.07 1.82 17.02
CA GLN A 227 -8.15 2.35 15.66
C GLN A 227 -8.55 3.83 15.70
N TYR A 228 -8.04 4.60 14.76
CA TYR A 228 -8.28 6.04 14.64
C TYR A 228 -8.54 6.43 13.19
N ASP A 229 -9.27 7.50 12.99
CA ASP A 229 -9.68 8.06 11.69
C ASP A 229 -9.17 9.49 11.43
N PHE A 230 -8.45 10.07 12.40
CA PHE A 230 -8.00 11.48 12.30
C PHE A 230 -6.91 11.72 11.25
N VAL A 231 -6.27 10.68 10.76
CA VAL A 231 -5.14 10.78 9.80
C VAL A 231 -5.57 11.29 8.42
N LYS A 232 -6.86 11.17 8.09
CA LYS A 232 -7.47 11.79 6.92
C LYS A 232 -8.97 11.96 7.12
N PRO A 233 -9.46 13.21 7.18
CA PRO A 233 -10.87 13.50 7.51
C PRO A 233 -11.90 12.98 6.50
N ASP A 234 -11.49 12.48 5.33
CA ASP A 234 -12.37 11.93 4.28
C ASP A 234 -12.83 10.49 4.55
N ASN A 235 -12.53 9.93 5.73
CA ASN A 235 -12.85 8.55 6.14
C ASN A 235 -12.30 7.45 5.22
N VAL A 236 -11.34 7.76 4.38
CA VAL A 236 -10.71 6.78 3.49
C VAL A 236 -9.49 6.14 4.15
N ASP A 237 -8.75 6.93 4.93
CA ASP A 237 -7.57 6.46 5.64
C ASP A 237 -7.94 5.98 7.05
N TYR A 238 -7.17 5.03 7.55
CA TYR A 238 -7.25 4.52 8.91
C TYR A 238 -5.88 4.52 9.59
N PHE A 239 -5.89 4.53 10.90
CA PHE A 239 -4.72 4.29 11.72
C PHE A 239 -5.02 3.16 12.71
N LEU A 240 -4.41 2.00 12.51
CA LEU A 240 -4.52 0.84 13.37
C LEU A 240 -3.31 0.75 14.29
N VAL A 241 -3.53 0.46 15.56
CA VAL A 241 -2.48 0.31 16.57
C VAL A 241 -2.55 -1.09 17.15
N PHE A 242 -1.42 -1.77 17.14
CA PHE A 242 -1.26 -3.14 17.58
C PHE A 242 -0.21 -3.25 18.67
N ARG A 243 -0.33 -4.30 19.48
CA ARG A 243 0.75 -4.80 20.34
C ARG A 243 1.03 -6.27 20.03
N ALA A 244 2.21 -6.77 20.39
CA ALA A 244 2.47 -8.19 20.34
C ALA A 244 1.49 -8.95 21.25
N ALA A 245 0.86 -10.02 20.74
CA ALA A 245 0.10 -10.94 21.57
C ALA A 245 1.06 -11.69 22.50
N ARG A 246 0.62 -11.88 23.75
CA ARG A 246 1.39 -12.61 24.79
C ARG A 246 1.36 -14.10 24.54
#